data_f35ff2a1661fbd92ad29ad9e2cf177fa
#
_entry.id   f35ff2a1661fbd92ad29ad9e2cf177fa
#
_cell.length_a   1.000
_cell.length_b   1.000
_cell.length_c   1.000
_cell.angle_alpha   90.00
_cell.angle_beta   90.00
_cell.angle_gamma   90.00
#
_symmetry.space_group_name_H-M   'P 1'
#
loop_
_entity.id
_entity.type
_entity.pdbx_description
1 polymer ?
#
loop_
_entity_poly.entity_id
_entity_poly.type
_entity_poly.pdbx_seq_one_letter_code
_entity_poly.pdbx_strand_id
1 'polypeptide(L)'
;MSRIELAPEVGDDLDRILEHLFAHQGADAPSHIEDIMGAIDVLERNPLIGRPARADLRELVIGRRARGYVALYRYVAALDTVFVLAIRGQNEAGYTRMQA
;
A
#
# COMPACT_ATOMS: atom_id res chain seq x y z
N MET A 1 8.36 -5.00 -17.67
CA MET A 1 7.63 -4.83 -16.41
C MET A 1 8.52 -4.15 -15.39
N SER A 2 7.96 -3.22 -14.64
CA SER A 2 8.72 -2.54 -13.59
C SER A 2 9.00 -3.47 -12.42
N ARG A 3 10.13 -3.27 -11.78
CA ARG A 3 10.41 -3.95 -10.52
C ARG A 3 9.59 -3.33 -9.41
N ILE A 4 9.22 -4.14 -8.44
CA ILE A 4 8.56 -3.66 -7.23
C ILE A 4 9.44 -4.01 -6.04
N GLU A 5 9.79 -2.98 -5.28
CA GLU A 5 10.56 -3.12 -4.05
C GLU A 5 9.70 -2.63 -2.89
N LEU A 6 9.61 -3.43 -1.86
CA LEU A 6 8.86 -3.05 -0.65
C LEU A 6 9.86 -2.55 0.39
N ALA A 7 9.62 -1.35 0.92
CA ALA A 7 10.42 -0.88 2.04
C ALA A 7 10.27 -1.84 3.22
N PRO A 8 11.34 -2.04 4.02
CA PRO A 8 11.25 -2.98 5.15
C PRO A 8 10.09 -2.66 6.10
N GLU A 9 9.76 -1.38 6.27
CA GLU A 9 8.68 -0.96 7.15
C GLU A 9 7.29 -1.37 6.66
N VAL A 10 7.16 -1.74 5.38
CA VAL A 10 5.89 -2.22 4.85
C VAL A 10 5.46 -3.50 5.58
N GLY A 11 6.42 -4.35 5.96
CA GLY A 11 6.13 -5.53 6.78
C GLY A 11 5.46 -5.16 8.10
N ASP A 12 5.94 -4.10 8.76
CA ASP A 12 5.33 -3.62 10.00
C ASP A 12 3.92 -3.10 9.77
N ASP A 13 3.70 -2.41 8.65
CA ASP A 13 2.37 -1.94 8.29
C ASP A 13 1.40 -3.12 8.09
N LEU A 14 1.84 -4.15 7.40
CA LEU A 14 1.02 -5.34 7.17
C LEU A 14 0.72 -6.06 8.49
N ASP A 15 1.70 -6.15 9.38
CA ASP A 15 1.48 -6.74 10.71
C ASP A 15 0.44 -5.96 11.50
N ARG A 16 0.51 -4.64 11.47
CA ARG A 16 -0.48 -3.79 12.15
C ARG A 16 -1.88 -4.02 11.58
N ILE A 17 -1.97 -4.10 10.25
CA ILE A 17 -3.25 -4.34 9.59
C ILE A 17 -3.79 -5.72 9.97
N LEU A 18 -2.94 -6.75 9.96
CA LEU A 18 -3.35 -8.09 10.36
C LEU A 18 -3.85 -8.14 11.80
N GLU A 19 -3.14 -7.51 12.72
CA GLU A 19 -3.56 -7.46 14.12
C GLU A 19 -4.95 -6.84 14.25
N HIS A 20 -5.18 -5.73 13.55
CA HIS A 20 -6.47 -5.08 13.57
C HIS A 20 -7.58 -5.98 13.00
N LEU A 21 -7.30 -6.67 11.91
CA LEU A 21 -8.27 -7.56 11.27
C LEU A 21 -8.61 -8.74 12.18
N PHE A 22 -7.61 -9.37 12.78
CA PHE A 22 -7.86 -10.49 13.70
C PHE A 22 -8.68 -10.06 14.91
N ALA A 23 -8.47 -8.84 15.38
CA ALA A 23 -9.23 -8.33 16.54
C ALA A 23 -10.68 -8.02 16.20
N HIS A 24 -10.98 -7.66 14.94
CA HIS A 24 -12.28 -7.09 14.58
C HIS A 24 -13.04 -7.87 13.50
N GLN A 25 -12.33 -8.58 12.61
CA GLN A 25 -12.97 -9.24 11.47
C GLN A 25 -12.59 -10.71 11.29
N GLY A 26 -11.64 -11.18 12.05
CA GLY A 26 -11.32 -12.60 12.14
C GLY A 26 -10.94 -13.26 10.83
N ALA A 27 -11.83 -14.11 10.32
CA ALA A 27 -11.54 -15.02 9.21
C ALA A 27 -11.27 -14.32 7.87
N ASP A 28 -11.59 -13.04 7.74
CA ASP A 28 -11.39 -12.31 6.47
C ASP A 28 -9.96 -11.76 6.30
N ALA A 29 -9.12 -11.87 7.33
CA ALA A 29 -7.79 -11.27 7.27
C ALA A 29 -6.96 -11.73 6.06
N PRO A 30 -6.89 -13.03 5.71
CA PRO A 30 -6.12 -13.43 4.54
C PRO A 30 -6.60 -12.79 3.25
N SER A 31 -7.90 -12.63 3.04
CA SER A 31 -8.40 -12.05 1.80
C SER A 31 -8.06 -10.56 1.69
N HIS A 32 -8.00 -9.85 2.82
CA HIS A 32 -7.56 -8.44 2.82
C HIS A 32 -6.10 -8.33 2.37
N ILE A 33 -5.24 -9.21 2.86
CA ILE A 33 -3.83 -9.19 2.48
C ILE A 33 -3.67 -9.55 1.00
N GLU A 34 -4.42 -10.53 0.51
CA GLU A 34 -4.39 -10.87 -0.90
C GLU A 34 -4.81 -9.70 -1.79
N ASP A 35 -5.84 -8.94 -1.37
CA ASP A 35 -6.28 -7.76 -2.09
C ASP A 35 -5.17 -6.71 -2.17
N ILE A 36 -4.49 -6.49 -1.06
CA ILE A 36 -3.38 -5.52 -1.00
C ILE A 36 -2.26 -5.95 -1.94
N MET A 37 -1.84 -7.19 -1.85
CA MET A 37 -0.71 -7.67 -2.66
C MET A 37 -1.06 -7.73 -4.14
N GLY A 38 -2.29 -8.15 -4.47
CA GLY A 38 -2.74 -8.16 -5.86
C GLY A 38 -2.80 -6.76 -6.47
N ALA A 39 -3.22 -5.77 -5.69
CA ALA A 39 -3.26 -4.40 -6.16
C ALA A 39 -1.84 -3.86 -6.39
N ILE A 40 -0.91 -4.16 -5.49
CA ILE A 40 0.48 -3.74 -5.65
C ILE A 40 1.07 -4.33 -6.94
N ASP A 41 0.75 -5.58 -7.25
CA ASP A 41 1.25 -6.23 -8.46
C ASP A 41 0.85 -5.49 -9.74
N VAL A 42 -0.28 -4.79 -9.72
CA VAL A 42 -0.71 -3.99 -10.87
C VAL A 42 0.32 -2.93 -11.24
N LEU A 43 1.10 -2.45 -10.26
CA LEU A 43 2.12 -1.42 -10.50
C LEU A 43 3.25 -1.91 -11.40
N GLU A 44 3.46 -3.21 -11.56
CA GLU A 44 4.47 -3.73 -12.47
C GLU A 44 4.25 -3.25 -13.91
N ARG A 45 3.00 -3.13 -14.31
CA ARG A 45 2.64 -2.72 -15.67
C ARG A 45 2.08 -1.32 -15.76
N ASN A 46 1.72 -0.74 -14.61
CA ASN A 46 1.07 0.57 -14.55
C ASN A 46 1.68 1.40 -13.42
N PRO A 47 2.98 1.72 -13.48
CA PRO A 47 3.65 2.35 -12.33
C PRO A 47 3.12 3.75 -12.00
N LEU A 48 2.45 4.42 -12.92
CA LEU A 48 1.92 5.77 -12.69
C LEU A 48 0.41 5.80 -12.44
N ILE A 49 -0.21 4.64 -12.21
CA ILE A 49 -1.67 4.57 -12.06
C ILE A 49 -2.15 5.23 -10.76
N GLY A 50 -1.31 5.30 -9.73
CA GLY A 50 -1.69 5.93 -8.48
C GLY A 50 -1.88 7.44 -8.62
N ARG A 51 -2.74 8.00 -7.78
CA ARG A 51 -2.97 9.45 -7.81
C ARG A 51 -1.75 10.18 -7.24
N PRO A 52 -1.41 11.35 -7.77
CA PRO A 52 -0.32 12.14 -7.20
C PRO A 52 -0.62 12.49 -5.75
N ALA A 53 0.40 12.37 -4.90
CA ALA A 53 0.37 12.82 -3.53
C ALA A 53 1.32 14.01 -3.43
N ARG A 54 2.12 14.11 -2.39
CA ARG A 54 3.06 15.22 -2.33
C ARG A 54 4.40 14.84 -2.96
N ALA A 55 5.11 15.83 -3.50
CA ALA A 55 6.38 15.65 -4.20
C ALA A 55 6.20 14.65 -5.34
N ASP A 56 7.09 13.66 -5.47
CA ASP A 56 7.02 12.64 -6.50
C ASP A 56 6.29 11.37 -6.03
N LEU A 57 5.66 11.42 -4.88
CA LEU A 57 4.95 10.28 -4.32
C LEU A 57 3.57 10.12 -4.96
N ARG A 58 3.10 8.89 -5.00
CA ARG A 58 1.77 8.54 -5.47
C ARG A 58 1.09 7.64 -4.46
N GLU A 59 -0.24 7.63 -4.53
CA GLU A 59 -1.05 6.76 -3.68
C GLU A 59 -1.90 5.84 -4.54
N LEU A 60 -1.82 4.55 -4.26
CA LEU A 60 -2.67 3.56 -4.88
C LEU A 60 -3.80 3.23 -3.90
N VAL A 61 -5.03 3.53 -4.32
CA VAL A 61 -6.21 3.21 -3.52
C VAL A 61 -6.61 1.77 -3.80
N ILE A 62 -6.78 0.98 -2.74
CA ILE A 62 -7.04 -0.46 -2.81
C ILE A 62 -8.35 -0.74 -2.08
N GLY A 63 -9.29 -1.39 -2.76
CA GLY A 63 -10.56 -1.72 -2.17
C GLY A 63 -11.46 -0.51 -1.98
N ARG A 64 -12.47 -0.63 -1.13
CA ARG A 64 -13.51 0.39 -0.97
C ARG A 64 -13.92 0.57 0.47
N ARG A 65 -14.22 1.82 0.84
CA ARG A 65 -14.84 2.16 2.12
C ARG A 65 -14.01 1.64 3.29
N ALA A 66 -14.66 1.07 4.29
CA ALA A 66 -13.99 0.58 5.49
C ALA A 66 -13.02 -0.57 5.21
N ARG A 67 -13.15 -1.26 4.07
CA ARG A 67 -12.23 -2.32 3.69
C ARG A 67 -11.10 -1.82 2.81
N GLY A 68 -11.02 -0.52 2.60
CA GLY A 68 -10.03 0.04 1.71
C GLY A 68 -8.70 0.31 2.37
N TYR A 69 -7.67 0.32 1.55
CA TYR A 69 -6.30 0.62 1.96
C TYR A 69 -5.70 1.62 0.99
N VAL A 70 -4.60 2.23 1.38
CA VAL A 70 -3.85 3.13 0.52
C VAL A 70 -2.38 2.74 0.62
N ALA A 71 -1.75 2.55 -0.54
CA ALA A 71 -0.31 2.29 -0.61
C ALA A 71 0.39 3.54 -1.12
N LEU A 72 1.33 4.04 -0.35
CA LEU A 72 2.17 5.18 -0.73
C LEU A 72 3.41 4.65 -1.43
N TYR A 73 3.68 5.14 -2.64
CA TYR A 73 4.81 4.64 -3.41
C TYR A 73 5.46 5.75 -4.24
N ARG A 74 6.64 5.43 -4.73
CA ARG A 74 7.38 6.28 -5.67
C ARG A 74 7.82 5.41 -6.84
N TYR A 75 7.69 5.93 -8.06
CA TYR A 75 8.24 5.28 -9.23
C TYR A 75 9.50 6.04 -9.67
N VAL A 76 10.61 5.32 -9.78
CA VAL A 76 11.87 5.88 -10.25
C VAL A 76 12.11 5.38 -11.67
N ALA A 77 11.83 6.23 -12.65
CA ALA A 77 11.88 5.84 -14.06
C ALA A 77 13.27 5.38 -14.50
N ALA A 78 14.32 6.03 -13.99
CA ALA A 78 15.68 5.67 -14.35
C ALA A 78 16.04 4.24 -13.96
N LEU A 79 15.38 3.70 -12.93
CA LEU A 79 15.59 2.33 -12.46
C LEU A 79 14.46 1.40 -12.89
N ASP A 80 13.43 1.94 -13.50
CA ASP A 80 12.19 1.22 -13.80
C ASP A 80 11.73 0.43 -12.58
N THR A 81 11.70 1.10 -11.43
CA THR A 81 11.39 0.46 -10.15
C THR A 81 10.35 1.26 -9.38
N VAL A 82 9.38 0.55 -8.85
CA VAL A 82 8.37 1.07 -7.92
C VAL A 82 8.83 0.75 -6.51
N PHE A 83 8.96 1.77 -5.68
CA PHE A 83 9.27 1.60 -4.25
C PHE A 83 8.01 1.84 -3.45
N VAL A 84 7.48 0.79 -2.85
CA VAL A 84 6.32 0.91 -1.96
C VAL A 84 6.85 1.26 -0.58
N LEU A 85 6.39 2.38 -0.03
CA LEU A 85 6.97 2.97 1.17
C LEU A 85 6.13 2.74 2.42
N ALA A 86 4.81 2.72 2.28
CA ALA A 86 3.92 2.58 3.43
C ALA A 86 2.54 2.12 2.97
N ILE A 87 1.82 1.44 3.86
CA ILE A 87 0.44 1.03 3.63
C ILE A 87 -0.37 1.41 4.86
N ARG A 88 -1.57 1.94 4.63
CA ARG A 88 -2.50 2.25 5.72
C ARG A 88 -3.92 1.90 5.31
N GLY A 89 -4.78 1.74 6.31
CA GLY A 89 -6.21 1.67 6.04
C GLY A 89 -6.74 3.05 5.64
N GLN A 90 -7.78 3.10 4.84
CA GLN A 90 -8.36 4.39 4.44
C GLN A 90 -8.92 5.17 5.62
N ASN A 91 -9.30 4.49 6.70
CA ASN A 91 -9.82 5.13 7.89
C ASN A 91 -8.75 5.63 8.86
N GLU A 92 -7.49 5.32 8.61
CA GLU A 92 -6.41 5.84 9.46
C GLU A 92 -6.12 7.29 9.13
N ALA A 93 -5.68 8.05 10.12
CA ALA A 93 -5.47 9.48 9.99
C ALA A 93 -4.27 9.85 9.12
N GLY A 94 -3.47 8.89 8.71
CA GLY A 94 -2.29 9.12 7.88
C GLY A 94 -1.32 7.96 8.03
N TYR A 95 -0.14 8.14 7.48
CA TYR A 95 0.89 7.11 7.55
C TYR A 95 1.65 7.24 8.86
N THR A 96 1.92 6.10 9.50
CA THR A 96 2.59 6.08 10.79
C THR A 96 3.95 6.78 10.76
N ARG A 97 4.67 6.65 9.66
CA ARG A 97 6.03 7.14 9.50
C ARG A 97 6.16 8.41 8.66
N MET A 98 5.12 8.76 7.92
CA MET A 98 5.18 9.80 6.89
C MET A 98 4.32 11.01 7.25
N GLN A 99 4.10 11.24 8.51
CA GLN A 99 3.34 12.39 8.96
C GLN A 99 4.21 13.64 8.89
N ALA A 100 3.70 14.62 8.21
CA ALA A 100 4.45 15.85 8.03
C ALA A 100 3.96 16.91 8.98
#